data_e8984cb58bc1227a49c75151bf48cb41
#
_entry.id   e8984cb58bc1227a49c75151bf48cb41
#
_cell.length_a   1.000
_cell.length_b   1.000
_cell.length_c   1.000
_cell.angle_alpha   90.00
_cell.angle_beta   90.00
_cell.angle_gamma   90.00
#
_symmetry.space_group_name_H-M   'P 1'
#
loop_
_entity.id
_entity.type
_entity.pdbx_description
1 polymer ?
#
loop_
_entity_poly.entity_id
_entity_poly.type
_entity_poly.pdbx_seq_one_letter_code
_entity_poly.pdbx_strand_id
1 'polypeptide(L)'
;MRRIVLLLLVVGFGNYLLAQTPSETNGKAVFDKWCAPCHGAVAPKNVMFGNGALAGTSALAVKYKGKLPAVLEQRTDLTPVMIKSVVRHGLYGMPITRKTEVSDAELDDVVAYLTRNLKK
;
A
#
# COMPACT_ATOMS: atom_id res chain seq x y z
N MET A 1 27.13 61.87 -14.20
CA MET A 1 26.21 60.87 -14.76
C MET A 1 26.49 59.50 -14.12
N ARG A 2 25.73 59.14 -13.11
CA ARG A 2 25.89 57.90 -12.35
C ARG A 2 24.99 56.83 -12.98
N ARG A 3 25.58 55.81 -13.63
CA ARG A 3 24.84 54.63 -14.16
C ARG A 3 24.57 53.66 -13.02
N ILE A 4 23.31 53.56 -12.63
CA ILE A 4 22.82 52.57 -11.68
C ILE A 4 22.59 51.30 -12.48
N VAL A 5 23.41 50.25 -12.24
CA VAL A 5 23.22 48.90 -12.78
C VAL A 5 22.28 48.18 -11.83
N LEU A 6 21.03 47.95 -12.28
CA LEU A 6 20.04 47.18 -11.54
C LEU A 6 20.32 45.69 -11.80
N LEU A 7 20.90 45.02 -10.81
CA LEU A 7 21.07 43.54 -10.81
C LEU A 7 19.73 42.90 -10.43
N LEU A 8 19.03 42.41 -11.45
CA LEU A 8 17.85 41.53 -11.25
C LEU A 8 18.32 40.16 -10.78
N LEU A 9 18.21 39.90 -9.48
CA LEU A 9 18.33 38.56 -8.91
C LEU A 9 17.07 37.76 -9.29
N VAL A 10 17.17 36.93 -10.32
CA VAL A 10 16.18 35.90 -10.63
C VAL A 10 16.34 34.79 -9.60
N VAL A 11 15.54 34.83 -8.54
CA VAL A 11 15.42 33.72 -7.59
C VAL A 11 14.60 32.64 -8.29
N GLY A 12 15.31 31.69 -8.89
CA GLY A 12 14.68 30.50 -9.45
C GLY A 12 14.10 29.65 -8.31
N PHE A 13 12.79 29.70 -8.12
CA PHE A 13 12.07 28.70 -7.31
C PHE A 13 12.15 27.35 -8.03
N GLY A 14 13.23 26.62 -7.76
CA GLY A 14 13.31 25.22 -8.12
C GLY A 14 12.25 24.46 -7.28
N ASN A 15 11.15 24.07 -7.92
CA ASN A 15 10.22 23.10 -7.35
C ASN A 15 10.96 21.77 -7.24
N TYR A 16 11.64 21.56 -6.12
CA TYR A 16 12.12 20.25 -5.75
C TYR A 16 10.87 19.41 -5.43
N LEU A 17 10.44 18.60 -6.40
CA LEU A 17 9.55 17.49 -6.16
C LEU A 17 10.31 16.54 -5.24
N LEU A 18 10.15 16.73 -3.93
CA LEU A 18 10.63 15.78 -2.93
C LEU A 18 9.83 14.50 -3.14
N ALA A 19 10.45 13.51 -3.77
CA ALA A 19 9.92 12.18 -3.81
C ALA A 19 9.74 11.72 -2.35
N GLN A 20 8.49 11.52 -1.93
CA GLN A 20 8.21 11.08 -0.58
C GLN A 20 8.78 9.68 -0.40
N THR A 21 9.59 9.51 0.64
CA THR A 21 10.06 8.18 1.04
C THR A 21 8.86 7.37 1.52
N PRO A 22 8.65 6.14 1.03
CA PRO A 22 7.55 5.29 1.46
C PRO A 22 7.53 5.13 2.99
N SER A 23 6.34 5.24 3.58
CA SER A 23 6.11 5.23 5.02
C SER A 23 5.34 3.99 5.46
N GLU A 24 5.92 3.16 6.33
CA GLU A 24 5.23 2.01 6.92
C GLU A 24 4.00 2.42 7.73
N THR A 25 4.06 3.56 8.44
CA THR A 25 2.95 4.08 9.24
C THR A 25 1.77 4.49 8.38
N ASN A 26 2.02 5.23 7.30
CA ASN A 26 0.99 5.58 6.33
C ASN A 26 0.48 4.32 5.62
N GLY A 27 1.38 3.42 5.24
CA GLY A 27 1.05 2.15 4.62
C GLY A 27 0.11 1.31 5.48
N LYS A 28 0.31 1.29 6.79
CA LYS A 28 -0.63 0.64 7.71
C LYS A 28 -2.00 1.30 7.68
N ALA A 29 -2.08 2.62 7.71
CA ALA A 29 -3.36 3.34 7.67
C ALA A 29 -4.12 3.08 6.36
N VAL A 30 -3.43 3.08 5.23
CA VAL A 30 -4.01 2.75 3.91
C VAL A 30 -4.44 1.29 3.86
N PHE A 31 -3.62 0.37 4.38
CA PHE A 31 -3.93 -1.06 4.47
C PHE A 31 -5.19 -1.29 5.31
N ASP A 32 -5.28 -0.70 6.50
CA ASP A 32 -6.42 -0.84 7.40
C ASP A 32 -7.73 -0.37 6.74
N LYS A 33 -7.67 0.69 5.95
CA LYS A 33 -8.83 1.26 5.26
C LYS A 33 -9.28 0.44 4.04
N TRP A 34 -8.34 0.01 3.20
CA TRP A 34 -8.65 -0.51 1.88
C TRP A 34 -8.45 -2.02 1.72
N CYS A 35 -7.54 -2.61 2.48
CA CYS A 35 -7.12 -4.00 2.33
C CYS A 35 -7.63 -4.89 3.48
N ALA A 36 -7.52 -4.42 4.72
CA ALA A 36 -7.88 -5.18 5.91
C ALA A 36 -9.34 -5.65 5.96
N PRO A 37 -10.34 -4.95 5.38
CA PRO A 37 -11.71 -5.47 5.31
C PRO A 37 -11.82 -6.84 4.63
N CYS A 38 -10.88 -7.19 3.75
CA CYS A 38 -10.80 -8.51 3.12
C CYS A 38 -9.60 -9.34 3.57
N HIS A 39 -8.49 -8.71 3.98
CA HIS A 39 -7.20 -9.35 4.22
C HIS A 39 -6.67 -9.23 5.66
N GLY A 40 -7.44 -8.66 6.57
CA GLY A 40 -7.06 -8.54 7.98
C GLY A 40 -7.02 -9.87 8.71
N ALA A 41 -6.45 -9.83 9.93
CA ALA A 41 -6.34 -11.01 10.79
C ALA A 41 -7.69 -11.41 11.41
N VAL A 42 -8.55 -10.42 11.69
CA VAL A 42 -9.82 -10.62 12.40
C VAL A 42 -10.93 -9.85 11.69
N ALA A 43 -12.07 -10.51 11.49
CA ALA A 43 -13.26 -9.83 11.02
C ALA A 43 -13.83 -8.90 12.10
N PRO A 44 -14.39 -7.75 11.71
CA PRO A 44 -15.20 -6.96 12.62
C PRO A 44 -16.33 -7.84 13.21
N LYS A 45 -16.60 -7.70 14.51
CA LYS A 45 -17.59 -8.52 15.25
C LYS A 45 -19.02 -8.46 14.69
N ASN A 46 -19.30 -7.57 13.77
CA ASN A 46 -20.64 -7.23 13.27
C ASN A 46 -20.87 -7.65 11.80
N VAL A 47 -20.05 -8.49 11.22
CA VAL A 47 -20.33 -8.97 9.86
C VAL A 47 -21.53 -9.91 9.85
N MET A 48 -22.55 -9.53 9.10
CA MET A 48 -23.85 -10.20 9.04
C MET A 48 -23.78 -11.62 8.44
N PHE A 49 -22.66 -12.00 7.84
CA PHE A 49 -22.48 -13.27 7.15
C PHE A 49 -21.23 -13.99 7.68
N GLY A 50 -21.35 -14.65 8.82
CA GLY A 50 -20.43 -15.72 9.09
C GLY A 50 -19.50 -15.60 10.29
N ASN A 51 -18.78 -16.63 10.47
CA ASN A 51 -17.83 -17.02 11.51
C ASN A 51 -16.57 -16.14 11.64
N GLY A 52 -16.62 -14.88 11.24
CA GLY A 52 -15.48 -13.96 11.35
C GLY A 52 -14.38 -14.15 10.29
N ALA A 53 -14.59 -14.97 9.28
CA ALA A 53 -13.62 -15.16 8.21
C ALA A 53 -13.72 -14.03 7.17
N LEU A 54 -12.62 -13.33 6.91
CA LEU A 54 -12.52 -12.32 5.86
C LEU A 54 -12.29 -12.99 4.50
N ALA A 55 -12.97 -12.50 3.46
CA ALA A 55 -13.00 -13.16 2.15
C ALA A 55 -11.60 -13.39 1.57
N GLY A 56 -10.73 -12.39 1.59
CA GLY A 56 -9.36 -12.50 1.08
C GLY A 56 -8.49 -13.42 1.93
N THR A 57 -8.58 -13.31 3.26
CA THR A 57 -7.84 -14.19 4.17
C THR A 57 -8.29 -15.64 4.02
N SER A 58 -9.60 -15.89 3.89
CA SER A 58 -10.13 -17.23 3.67
C SER A 58 -9.68 -17.83 2.33
N ALA A 59 -9.69 -17.02 1.26
CA ALA A 59 -9.23 -17.48 -0.05
C ALA A 59 -7.73 -17.84 -0.02
N LEU A 60 -6.91 -17.07 0.67
CA LEU A 60 -5.48 -17.36 0.84
C LEU A 60 -5.26 -18.62 1.70
N ALA A 61 -6.05 -18.82 2.76
CA ALA A 61 -5.99 -20.03 3.58
C ALA A 61 -6.26 -21.29 2.74
N VAL A 62 -7.29 -21.26 1.91
CA VAL A 62 -7.63 -22.36 1.00
C VAL A 62 -6.52 -22.58 -0.03
N LYS A 63 -6.00 -21.49 -0.63
CA LYS A 63 -4.94 -21.57 -1.65
C LYS A 63 -3.65 -22.18 -1.12
N TYR A 64 -3.20 -21.72 0.03
CA TYR A 64 -1.88 -22.10 0.55
C TYR A 64 -1.90 -23.29 1.50
N LYS A 65 -3.07 -23.71 2.02
CA LYS A 65 -3.25 -24.90 2.87
C LYS A 65 -2.22 -24.97 4.01
N GLY A 66 -1.98 -23.86 4.68
CA GLY A 66 -1.02 -23.75 5.79
C GLY A 66 0.46 -23.62 5.40
N LYS A 67 0.83 -23.74 4.11
CA LYS A 67 2.22 -23.57 3.66
C LYS A 67 2.73 -22.11 3.78
N LEU A 68 1.82 -21.15 3.66
CA LEU A 68 2.09 -19.72 3.86
C LEU A 68 0.97 -19.13 4.73
N PRO A 69 1.27 -18.10 5.54
CA PRO A 69 0.23 -17.40 6.30
C PRO A 69 -0.85 -16.84 5.38
N ALA A 70 -2.11 -17.01 5.78
CA ALA A 70 -3.25 -16.43 5.08
C ALA A 70 -3.40 -14.92 5.34
N VAL A 71 -2.93 -14.45 6.49
CA VAL A 71 -2.90 -13.03 6.89
C VAL A 71 -1.72 -12.35 6.20
N LEU A 72 -1.99 -11.33 5.38
CA LEU A 72 -0.95 -10.66 4.59
C LEU A 72 0.16 -10.05 5.47
N GLU A 73 -0.20 -9.50 6.62
CA GLU A 73 0.74 -8.87 7.55
C GLU A 73 1.75 -9.84 8.17
N GLN A 74 1.48 -11.15 8.12
CA GLN A 74 2.35 -12.21 8.63
C GLN A 74 3.24 -12.82 7.54
N ARG A 75 3.05 -12.42 6.28
CA ARG A 75 3.80 -12.96 5.14
C ARG A 75 5.22 -12.40 5.08
N THR A 76 6.14 -13.26 4.66
CA THR A 76 7.57 -12.92 4.48
C THR A 76 8.06 -13.15 3.06
N ASP A 77 7.16 -13.39 2.13
CA ASP A 77 7.43 -13.70 0.72
C ASP A 77 6.82 -12.67 -0.25
N LEU A 78 6.12 -11.65 0.28
CA LEU A 78 5.50 -10.62 -0.54
C LEU A 78 6.56 -9.67 -1.10
N THR A 79 6.67 -9.59 -2.43
CA THR A 79 7.58 -8.64 -3.08
C THR A 79 6.84 -7.35 -3.51
N PRO A 80 7.55 -6.21 -3.61
CA PRO A 80 6.96 -4.96 -4.10
C PRO A 80 6.27 -5.12 -5.45
N VAL A 81 6.90 -5.83 -6.38
CA VAL A 81 6.35 -6.07 -7.72
C VAL A 81 5.06 -6.88 -7.65
N MET A 82 5.02 -7.95 -6.85
CA MET A 82 3.83 -8.77 -6.66
C MET A 82 2.67 -7.97 -6.08
N ILE A 83 2.90 -7.21 -5.00
CA ILE A 83 1.87 -6.39 -4.36
C ILE A 83 1.30 -5.39 -5.35
N LYS A 84 2.15 -4.60 -6.02
CA LYS A 84 1.72 -3.59 -7.00
C LYS A 84 0.95 -4.21 -8.16
N SER A 85 1.43 -5.32 -8.69
CA SER A 85 0.74 -6.02 -9.79
C SER A 85 -0.65 -6.50 -9.39
N VAL A 86 -0.77 -7.20 -8.25
CA VAL A 86 -2.06 -7.73 -7.79
C VAL A 86 -3.05 -6.60 -7.48
N VAL A 87 -2.61 -5.52 -6.83
CA VAL A 87 -3.47 -4.39 -6.49
C VAL A 87 -3.98 -3.67 -7.76
N ARG A 88 -3.14 -3.50 -8.78
CA ARG A 88 -3.50 -2.77 -10.00
C ARG A 88 -4.25 -3.61 -11.03
N HIS A 89 -4.04 -4.91 -11.08
CA HIS A 89 -4.65 -5.78 -12.09
C HIS A 89 -5.70 -6.74 -11.52
N GLY A 90 -5.81 -6.83 -10.19
CA GLY A 90 -6.61 -7.84 -9.53
C GLY A 90 -6.00 -9.24 -9.62
N LEU A 91 -6.59 -10.20 -8.93
CA LEU A 91 -6.22 -11.61 -9.02
C LEU A 91 -7.39 -12.49 -8.60
N TYR A 92 -7.94 -13.30 -9.52
CA TYR A 92 -9.14 -14.10 -9.29
C TYR A 92 -10.31 -13.26 -8.78
N GLY A 93 -10.78 -13.50 -7.57
CA GLY A 93 -11.87 -12.74 -6.93
C GLY A 93 -11.45 -11.40 -6.31
N MET A 94 -10.16 -11.08 -6.29
CA MET A 94 -9.70 -9.76 -5.82
C MET A 94 -9.90 -8.71 -6.91
N PRO A 95 -10.67 -7.65 -6.66
CA PRO A 95 -10.89 -6.59 -7.64
C PRO A 95 -9.62 -5.75 -7.85
N ILE A 96 -9.59 -5.03 -8.97
CA ILE A 96 -8.58 -4.00 -9.21
C ILE A 96 -8.81 -2.81 -8.26
N THR A 97 -7.73 -2.18 -7.82
CA THR A 97 -7.78 -0.91 -7.09
C THR A 97 -7.24 0.20 -7.96
N ARG A 98 -8.09 1.20 -8.25
CA ARG A 98 -7.73 2.33 -9.11
C ARG A 98 -6.86 3.35 -8.39
N LYS A 99 -6.14 4.17 -9.15
CA LYS A 99 -5.29 5.25 -8.59
C LYS A 99 -6.10 6.35 -7.88
N THR A 100 -7.39 6.45 -8.16
CA THR A 100 -8.32 7.35 -7.48
C THR A 100 -8.77 6.82 -6.11
N GLU A 101 -8.60 5.53 -5.85
CA GLU A 101 -8.91 4.88 -4.57
C GLU A 101 -7.66 4.81 -3.69
N VAL A 102 -6.56 4.33 -4.26
CA VAL A 102 -5.24 4.27 -3.65
C VAL A 102 -4.23 4.80 -4.68
N SER A 103 -3.67 5.96 -4.44
CA SER A 103 -2.65 6.57 -5.30
C SER A 103 -1.39 5.70 -5.40
N ASP A 104 -0.49 6.02 -6.34
CA ASP A 104 0.77 5.28 -6.46
C ASP A 104 1.67 5.48 -5.23
N ALA A 105 1.67 6.67 -4.63
CA ALA A 105 2.41 6.96 -3.40
C ALA A 105 1.85 6.16 -2.22
N GLU A 106 0.53 6.13 -2.03
CA GLU A 106 -0.11 5.32 -0.99
C GLU A 106 0.12 3.82 -1.20
N LEU A 107 0.18 3.36 -2.45
CA LEU A 107 0.51 1.97 -2.74
C LEU A 107 1.98 1.67 -2.40
N ASP A 108 2.89 2.62 -2.61
CA ASP A 108 4.29 2.48 -2.19
C ASP A 108 4.40 2.40 -0.66
N ASP A 109 3.60 3.16 0.07
CA ASP A 109 3.50 3.08 1.52
C ASP A 109 2.97 1.71 1.97
N VAL A 110 1.92 1.18 1.34
CA VAL A 110 1.40 -0.18 1.61
C VAL A 110 2.45 -1.24 1.33
N VAL A 111 3.22 -1.09 0.24
CA VAL A 111 4.34 -1.98 -0.07
C VAL A 111 5.37 -1.95 1.06
N ALA A 112 5.80 -0.77 1.51
CA ALA A 112 6.75 -0.64 2.62
C ALA A 112 6.21 -1.34 3.88
N TYR A 113 4.94 -1.13 4.20
CA TYR A 113 4.29 -1.77 5.34
C TYR A 113 4.26 -3.30 5.24
N LEU A 114 3.81 -3.86 4.12
CA LEU A 114 3.67 -5.32 3.96
C LEU A 114 5.02 -6.04 3.78
N THR A 115 6.05 -5.33 3.31
CA THR A 115 7.38 -5.92 3.10
C THR A 115 8.33 -5.73 4.28
N ARG A 116 7.91 -5.08 5.36
CA ARG A 116 8.73 -4.85 6.57
C ARG A 116 9.30 -6.14 7.19
N ASN A 117 8.61 -7.27 7.01
CA ASN A 117 8.99 -8.57 7.54
C ASN A 117 9.79 -9.43 6.52
N LEU A 118 10.13 -8.89 5.35
CA LEU A 118 10.97 -9.63 4.41
C LEU A 118 12.30 -9.96 5.10
N LYS A 119 12.67 -11.23 5.09
CA LYS A 119 14.00 -11.63 5.52
C LYS A 119 15.02 -11.05 4.53
N LYS A 120 15.89 -10.19 5.05
CA LYS A 120 17.06 -9.71 4.31
C LYS A 120 18.05 -10.83 4.12
#